data_d19f516207ce3d032c56150e912247e0
#
_entry.id   d19f516207ce3d032c56150e912247e0
#
_cell.length_a   1.000
_cell.length_b   1.000
_cell.length_c   1.000
_cell.angle_alpha   90.00
_cell.angle_beta   90.00
_cell.angle_gamma   90.00
#
_symmetry.space_group_name_H-M   'P 1'
#
loop_
_entity.id
_entity.type
_entity.pdbx_description
1 polymer ?
#
loop_
_entity_poly.entity_id
_entity_poly.type
_entity_poly.pdbx_seq_one_letter_code
_entity_poly.pdbx_strand_id
1 'polypeptide(L)'
;MKRLFVVAICALMAFNVFADTDAQSQSEKKISVTKIGKYSCGKQPKQVLFSPDGEYILLPLLDDKGVDVFSVKEKKIVKRITPPKANQVGFAEGLFIPEKGVFLVSQMTTATVYEYTYPGFELKRSIPTGGNWSKFIAWSPEKNLLAVSNWVSNDVSLIDYDSGKVLTKLKTGKAPRGLYFYNGGNNLLTLSYESGLLESFNTETYKRVNSIKISEASMRHVSVESDRNTAYISDMYYTKVYKLDLGSFKITDSFSTYHKPNTIELYNDDILFISCRGPNNPVDYTRRSPKDGKVQIIDTNTMTLLLEIQGGNQPTGLAISPDRTLLCFSNFQDANIELYSIEYK
;
A
#
# COMPACT_ATOMS: atom_id res chain seq x y z
N MET A 1 9.07 -30.50 -89.58
CA MET A 1 8.45 -29.68 -88.48
C MET A 1 9.25 -29.91 -87.21
N LYS A 2 10.17 -28.96 -86.92
CA LYS A 2 11.01 -29.02 -85.70
C LYS A 2 10.70 -27.75 -84.95
N ARG A 3 10.15 -27.87 -83.74
CA ARG A 3 9.87 -26.70 -82.81
C ARG A 3 11.13 -26.43 -82.02
N LEU A 4 11.65 -25.21 -82.11
CA LEU A 4 12.73 -24.70 -81.33
C LEU A 4 12.14 -24.26 -79.92
N PHE A 5 12.72 -24.76 -78.85
CA PHE A 5 12.45 -24.23 -77.52
C PHE A 5 13.54 -23.19 -77.19
N VAL A 6 13.14 -21.99 -76.93
CA VAL A 6 13.97 -20.93 -76.38
C VAL A 6 13.80 -20.98 -74.86
N VAL A 7 14.91 -21.24 -74.13
CA VAL A 7 14.98 -21.16 -72.67
C VAL A 7 15.41 -19.75 -72.32
N ALA A 8 14.54 -19.00 -71.68
CA ALA A 8 14.86 -17.73 -71.08
C ALA A 8 15.36 -17.97 -69.64
N ILE A 9 16.60 -17.57 -69.37
CA ILE A 9 17.19 -17.60 -68.01
C ILE A 9 16.85 -16.24 -67.40
N CYS A 10 15.93 -16.23 -66.40
CA CYS A 10 15.73 -15.10 -65.49
C CYS A 10 16.71 -15.17 -64.35
N ALA A 11 17.67 -14.24 -64.30
CA ALA A 11 18.50 -14.05 -63.13
C ALA A 11 17.70 -13.31 -62.05
N LEU A 12 17.37 -13.99 -60.95
CA LEU A 12 16.87 -13.36 -59.74
C LEU A 12 18.04 -12.77 -58.98
N MET A 13 18.15 -11.44 -58.94
CA MET A 13 18.96 -10.74 -57.95
C MET A 13 18.18 -10.75 -56.61
N ALA A 14 18.67 -11.51 -55.66
CA ALA A 14 18.19 -11.44 -54.27
C ALA A 14 18.79 -10.20 -53.60
N PHE A 15 17.98 -9.18 -53.39
CA PHE A 15 18.31 -8.10 -52.45
C PHE A 15 18.16 -8.64 -51.02
N ASN A 16 19.27 -8.87 -50.32
CA ASN A 16 19.30 -9.06 -48.90
C ASN A 16 19.04 -7.68 -48.24
N VAL A 17 17.82 -7.45 -47.83
CA VAL A 17 17.50 -6.38 -46.88
C VAL A 17 17.90 -6.94 -45.50
N PHE A 18 19.04 -6.51 -44.97
CA PHE A 18 19.36 -6.65 -43.57
C PHE A 18 18.42 -5.68 -42.81
N ALA A 19 17.37 -6.21 -42.22
CA ALA A 19 16.65 -5.53 -41.17
C ALA A 19 17.56 -5.50 -39.94
N ASP A 20 18.17 -4.37 -39.66
CA ASP A 20 18.73 -4.07 -38.34
C ASP A 20 17.56 -4.10 -37.35
N THR A 21 17.36 -5.24 -36.70
CA THR A 21 16.58 -5.33 -35.49
C THR A 21 17.46 -4.77 -34.39
N ASP A 22 17.33 -3.49 -34.11
CA ASP A 22 17.69 -2.91 -32.81
C ASP A 22 16.86 -3.63 -31.74
N ALA A 23 17.31 -4.80 -31.35
CA ALA A 23 16.92 -5.41 -30.09
C ALA A 23 17.55 -4.53 -28.99
N GLN A 24 16.84 -3.47 -28.57
CA GLN A 24 17.10 -2.85 -27.30
C GLN A 24 17.06 -3.99 -26.26
N SER A 25 18.22 -4.38 -25.77
CA SER A 25 18.38 -5.25 -24.62
C SER A 25 17.71 -4.53 -23.46
N GLN A 26 16.45 -4.86 -23.19
CA GLN A 26 15.84 -4.55 -21.92
C GLN A 26 16.72 -5.24 -20.88
N SER A 27 17.49 -4.47 -20.12
CA SER A 27 18.24 -5.02 -19.00
C SER A 27 17.21 -5.64 -18.06
N GLU A 28 17.24 -6.94 -17.87
CA GLU A 28 16.39 -7.63 -16.90
C GLU A 28 16.64 -6.97 -15.53
N LYS A 29 15.63 -6.32 -14.99
CA LYS A 29 15.67 -5.73 -13.63
C LYS A 29 15.93 -6.87 -12.65
N LYS A 30 17.11 -6.88 -12.05
CA LYS A 30 17.49 -7.89 -11.07
C LYS A 30 17.22 -7.37 -9.67
N ILE A 31 16.07 -7.72 -9.11
CA ILE A 31 15.79 -7.56 -7.70
C ILE A 31 15.94 -8.89 -6.99
N SER A 32 16.64 -8.92 -5.87
CA SER A 32 16.74 -10.07 -5.00
C SER A 32 16.46 -9.68 -3.56
N VAL A 33 15.93 -10.63 -2.80
CA VAL A 33 15.63 -10.46 -1.38
C VAL A 33 16.16 -11.64 -0.60
N THR A 34 16.85 -11.37 0.51
CA THR A 34 17.42 -12.41 1.37
C THR A 34 16.86 -12.26 2.79
N LYS A 35 16.33 -13.35 3.34
CA LYS A 35 15.74 -13.36 4.68
C LYS A 35 16.80 -13.10 5.74
N ILE A 36 16.57 -12.07 6.57
CA ILE A 36 17.40 -11.76 7.75
C ILE A 36 16.87 -12.51 8.97
N GLY A 37 15.54 -12.53 9.16
CA GLY A 37 14.96 -13.21 10.30
C GLY A 37 13.44 -13.10 10.41
N LYS A 38 12.91 -13.78 11.42
CA LYS A 38 11.50 -13.76 11.82
C LYS A 38 11.44 -13.44 13.31
N TYR A 39 10.62 -12.47 13.70
CA TYR A 39 10.62 -11.91 15.04
C TYR A 39 9.20 -11.81 15.57
N SER A 40 8.97 -12.27 16.80
CA SER A 40 7.67 -12.18 17.48
C SER A 40 7.32 -10.74 17.83
N CYS A 41 6.04 -10.41 17.77
CA CYS A 41 5.47 -9.13 18.18
C CYS A 41 4.11 -9.32 18.85
N GLY A 42 3.40 -8.24 19.15
CA GLY A 42 2.04 -8.30 19.68
C GLY A 42 1.03 -8.86 18.67
N LYS A 43 -0.19 -9.11 19.16
CA LYS A 43 -1.24 -9.78 18.38
C LYS A 43 -1.76 -8.93 17.24
N GLN A 44 -1.93 -9.57 16.09
CA GLN A 44 -2.53 -9.00 14.90
C GLN A 44 -1.85 -7.69 14.46
N PRO A 45 -0.52 -7.72 14.15
CA PRO A 45 0.19 -6.56 13.62
C PRO A 45 -0.43 -6.14 12.29
N LYS A 46 -1.11 -4.98 12.29
CA LYS A 46 -1.98 -4.56 11.19
C LYS A 46 -1.25 -3.82 10.09
N GLN A 47 -0.26 -3.04 10.49
CA GLN A 47 0.61 -2.30 9.59
C GLN A 47 2.07 -2.48 10.02
N VAL A 48 2.97 -2.22 9.11
CA VAL A 48 4.40 -2.11 9.33
C VAL A 48 4.82 -0.73 8.85
N LEU A 49 5.58 0.02 9.65
CA LEU A 49 6.12 1.32 9.26
C LEU A 49 7.57 1.41 9.70
N PHE A 50 8.47 1.71 8.79
CA PHE A 50 9.81 2.16 9.19
C PHE A 50 9.76 3.59 9.69
N SER A 51 10.54 3.90 10.70
CA SER A 51 10.80 5.28 11.10
C SER A 51 11.59 6.02 10.02
N PRO A 52 11.51 7.37 9.95
CA PRO A 52 12.17 8.15 8.90
C PRO A 52 13.70 7.97 8.81
N ASP A 53 14.36 7.62 9.92
CA ASP A 53 15.79 7.31 10.00
C ASP A 53 16.11 5.82 9.77
N GLY A 54 15.08 4.95 9.63
CA GLY A 54 15.25 3.51 9.46
C GLY A 54 15.66 2.75 10.74
N GLU A 55 15.75 3.40 11.89
CA GLU A 55 16.20 2.75 13.14
C GLU A 55 15.14 1.83 13.76
N TYR A 56 13.87 2.16 13.57
CA TYR A 56 12.76 1.43 14.16
C TYR A 56 11.73 0.99 13.12
N ILE A 57 11.01 -0.09 13.48
CA ILE A 57 9.78 -0.51 12.80
C ILE A 57 8.64 -0.43 13.81
N LEU A 58 7.59 0.31 13.46
CA LEU A 58 6.39 0.46 14.29
C LEU A 58 5.30 -0.46 13.79
N LEU A 59 4.66 -1.16 14.73
CA LEU A 59 3.65 -2.19 14.48
C LEU A 59 2.37 -1.85 15.24
N PRO A 60 1.41 -1.14 14.65
CA PRO A 60 0.06 -1.00 15.22
C PRO A 60 -0.61 -2.37 15.36
N LEU A 61 -1.12 -2.66 16.56
CA LEU A 61 -1.66 -3.97 16.93
C LEU A 61 -3.18 -3.94 17.00
N LEU A 62 -3.84 -4.71 16.12
CA LEU A 62 -5.30 -4.69 16.08
C LEU A 62 -5.96 -5.36 17.28
N ASP A 63 -5.36 -6.43 17.81
CA ASP A 63 -5.87 -7.21 18.95
C ASP A 63 -4.91 -7.19 20.15
N ASP A 64 -4.20 -6.07 20.34
CA ASP A 64 -3.33 -5.85 21.49
C ASP A 64 -3.29 -4.36 21.86
N LYS A 65 -2.61 -4.02 22.98
CA LYS A 65 -2.65 -2.71 23.62
C LYS A 65 -1.60 -1.75 23.07
N GLY A 66 -1.80 -1.23 21.85
CA GLY A 66 -0.99 -0.15 21.33
C GLY A 66 -0.11 -0.52 20.13
N VAL A 67 1.12 -0.02 20.15
CA VAL A 67 2.07 -0.13 19.03
C VAL A 67 3.38 -0.70 19.54
N ASP A 68 3.85 -1.80 18.95
CA ASP A 68 5.20 -2.29 19.21
C ASP A 68 6.23 -1.47 18.44
N VAL A 69 7.34 -1.16 19.09
CA VAL A 69 8.52 -0.51 18.52
C VAL A 69 9.63 -1.56 18.45
N PHE A 70 9.93 -2.00 17.24
CA PHE A 70 11.00 -2.96 16.96
C PHE A 70 12.27 -2.21 16.57
N SER A 71 13.39 -2.49 17.24
CA SER A 71 14.69 -1.96 16.86
C SER A 71 15.30 -2.78 15.73
N VAL A 72 15.59 -2.14 14.60
CA VAL A 72 16.23 -2.78 13.43
C VAL A 72 17.62 -3.27 13.80
N LYS A 73 18.37 -2.49 14.57
CA LYS A 73 19.73 -2.83 15.05
C LYS A 73 19.73 -3.98 16.04
N GLU A 74 18.85 -3.93 17.06
CA GLU A 74 18.81 -4.95 18.11
C GLU A 74 17.98 -6.20 17.73
N LYS A 75 17.22 -6.11 16.65
CA LYS A 75 16.36 -7.19 16.13
C LYS A 75 15.36 -7.73 17.15
N LYS A 76 14.77 -6.82 17.96
CA LYS A 76 13.77 -7.16 18.99
C LYS A 76 12.82 -5.98 19.25
N ILE A 77 11.69 -6.27 19.88
CA ILE A 77 10.82 -5.22 20.43
C ILE A 77 11.52 -4.57 21.62
N VAL A 78 11.72 -3.26 21.55
CA VAL A 78 12.40 -2.47 22.60
C VAL A 78 11.43 -1.63 23.43
N LYS A 79 10.23 -1.34 22.89
CA LYS A 79 9.21 -0.53 23.58
C LYS A 79 7.83 -0.91 23.06
N ARG A 80 6.81 -0.74 23.91
CA ARG A 80 5.41 -0.69 23.50
C ARG A 80 4.85 0.69 23.84
N ILE A 81 4.36 1.39 22.82
CA ILE A 81 3.61 2.65 22.98
C ILE A 81 2.18 2.25 23.37
N THR A 82 1.73 2.71 24.56
CA THR A 82 0.42 2.38 25.09
C THR A 82 -0.40 3.65 25.24
N PRO A 83 -1.31 3.97 24.29
CA PRO A 83 -2.17 5.15 24.37
C PRO A 83 -3.14 5.10 25.54
N PRO A 84 -3.72 6.23 25.97
CA PRO A 84 -4.59 6.31 27.16
C PRO A 84 -5.77 5.32 27.18
N LYS A 85 -6.33 4.99 25.99
CA LYS A 85 -7.46 4.05 25.86
C LYS A 85 -7.06 2.70 25.25
N ALA A 86 -5.79 2.28 25.44
CA ALA A 86 -5.25 1.06 24.83
C ALA A 86 -6.03 -0.22 25.19
N ASN A 87 -6.71 -0.26 26.35
CA ASN A 87 -7.54 -1.41 26.74
C ASN A 87 -8.67 -1.73 25.75
N GLN A 88 -9.09 -0.75 24.94
CA GLN A 88 -10.11 -0.93 23.92
C GLN A 88 -9.56 -1.50 22.60
N VAL A 89 -8.27 -1.82 22.54
CA VAL A 89 -7.55 -2.36 21.37
C VAL A 89 -7.86 -1.62 20.04
N GLY A 90 -7.61 -2.21 18.88
CA GLY A 90 -8.04 -1.66 17.60
C GLY A 90 -7.08 -0.66 16.96
N PHE A 91 -5.77 -0.77 17.18
CA PHE A 91 -4.77 0.06 16.52
C PHE A 91 -4.61 -0.40 15.07
N ALA A 92 -4.96 0.47 14.13
CA ALA A 92 -5.13 0.07 12.73
C ALA A 92 -3.99 0.53 11.83
N GLU A 93 -3.72 1.82 11.79
CA GLU A 93 -2.75 2.43 10.88
C GLU A 93 -1.97 3.52 11.59
N GLY A 94 -0.71 3.70 11.21
CA GLY A 94 0.14 4.80 11.65
C GLY A 94 0.65 5.63 10.48
N LEU A 95 1.22 6.77 10.80
CA LEU A 95 1.82 7.68 9.84
C LEU A 95 2.93 8.49 10.52
N PHE A 96 4.10 8.58 9.91
CA PHE A 96 5.11 9.57 10.30
C PHE A 96 4.89 10.88 9.53
N ILE A 97 5.06 12.00 10.21
CA ILE A 97 5.17 13.33 9.62
C ILE A 97 6.55 13.88 10.00
N PRO A 98 7.60 13.56 9.21
CA PRO A 98 8.98 13.86 9.57
C PRO A 98 9.25 15.34 9.80
N GLU A 99 8.68 16.23 8.97
CA GLU A 99 8.84 17.67 9.08
C GLU A 99 8.19 18.29 10.34
N LYS A 100 7.31 17.53 10.99
CA LYS A 100 6.70 17.90 12.28
C LYS A 100 7.36 17.16 13.46
N GLY A 101 8.25 16.20 13.20
CA GLY A 101 8.87 15.37 14.23
C GLY A 101 7.86 14.52 15.01
N VAL A 102 6.88 13.92 14.32
CA VAL A 102 5.80 13.18 14.97
C VAL A 102 5.47 11.86 14.31
N PHE A 103 4.90 10.97 15.12
CA PHE A 103 4.25 9.73 14.74
C PHE A 103 2.77 9.79 15.13
N LEU A 104 1.90 9.49 14.19
CA LEU A 104 0.45 9.37 14.38
C LEU A 104 0.03 7.90 14.37
N VAL A 105 -0.96 7.53 15.19
CA VAL A 105 -1.60 6.21 15.11
C VAL A 105 -3.10 6.31 15.34
N SER A 106 -3.90 5.64 14.50
CA SER A 106 -5.34 5.55 14.67
C SER A 106 -5.73 4.40 15.58
N GLN A 107 -6.67 4.66 16.49
CA GLN A 107 -7.39 3.65 17.23
C GLN A 107 -8.84 3.58 16.74
N MET A 108 -9.16 2.49 16.08
CA MET A 108 -10.42 2.24 15.40
C MET A 108 -11.62 2.28 16.37
N THR A 109 -11.51 1.61 17.51
CA THR A 109 -12.58 1.43 18.50
C THR A 109 -12.97 2.69 19.23
N THR A 110 -12.05 3.67 19.33
CA THR A 110 -12.27 4.96 20.03
C THR A 110 -12.42 6.13 19.06
N ALA A 111 -12.32 5.90 17.75
CA ALA A 111 -12.33 6.93 16.71
C ALA A 111 -11.37 8.09 17.03
N THR A 112 -10.14 7.73 17.40
CA THR A 112 -9.13 8.70 17.85
C THR A 112 -7.82 8.46 17.10
N VAL A 113 -7.15 9.53 16.69
CA VAL A 113 -5.75 9.54 16.27
C VAL A 113 -4.91 10.09 17.42
N TYR A 114 -3.89 9.34 17.84
CA TYR A 114 -2.93 9.76 18.84
C TYR A 114 -1.67 10.27 18.15
N GLU A 115 -1.16 11.42 18.61
CA GLU A 115 0.07 12.02 18.12
C GLU A 115 1.16 11.91 19.17
N TYR A 116 2.30 11.37 18.77
CA TYR A 116 3.49 11.17 19.58
C TYR A 116 4.67 11.95 19.01
N THR A 117 5.58 12.39 19.87
CA THR A 117 6.88 12.90 19.42
C THR A 117 7.68 11.78 18.77
N TYR A 118 8.52 12.12 17.81
CA TYR A 118 9.56 11.22 17.31
C TYR A 118 10.91 11.92 17.40
N PRO A 119 11.96 11.25 17.95
CA PRO A 119 12.06 9.83 18.31
C PRO A 119 11.61 9.46 19.74
N GLY A 120 11.16 10.38 20.57
CA GLY A 120 10.88 10.13 22.00
C GLY A 120 9.68 9.22 22.27
N PHE A 121 8.70 9.20 21.36
CA PHE A 121 7.41 8.50 21.51
C PHE A 121 6.65 8.93 22.77
N GLU A 122 6.63 10.23 23.05
CA GLU A 122 5.85 10.85 24.10
C GLU A 122 4.53 11.36 23.53
N LEU A 123 3.42 11.10 24.22
CA LEU A 123 2.10 11.54 23.78
C LEU A 123 2.00 13.07 23.78
N LYS A 124 1.76 13.66 22.60
CA LYS A 124 1.52 15.10 22.46
C LYS A 124 0.05 15.44 22.62
N ARG A 125 -0.82 14.72 21.90
CA ARG A 125 -2.26 14.95 21.92
C ARG A 125 -3.07 13.78 21.39
N SER A 126 -4.37 13.84 21.64
CA SER A 126 -5.39 12.96 21.08
C SER A 126 -6.31 13.77 20.18
N ILE A 127 -6.55 13.31 18.96
CA ILE A 127 -7.37 13.98 17.95
C ILE A 127 -8.61 13.12 17.69
N PRO A 128 -9.78 13.49 18.22
CA PRO A 128 -11.03 12.80 17.90
C PRO A 128 -11.39 13.02 16.43
N THR A 129 -11.70 11.94 15.71
CA THR A 129 -12.03 12.03 14.28
C THR A 129 -13.49 12.40 14.01
N GLY A 130 -14.36 12.25 15.02
CA GLY A 130 -15.81 12.45 14.87
C GLY A 130 -16.49 11.38 13.98
N GLY A 131 -15.76 10.36 13.56
CA GLY A 131 -16.28 9.22 12.78
C GLY A 131 -16.54 8.00 13.65
N ASN A 132 -16.67 6.83 12.98
CA ASN A 132 -16.80 5.53 13.63
C ASN A 132 -15.89 4.50 12.95
N TRP A 133 -15.06 3.80 13.72
CA TRP A 133 -14.03 2.89 13.27
C TRP A 133 -13.01 3.56 12.35
N SER A 134 -12.32 4.56 12.89
CA SER A 134 -11.26 5.29 12.19
C SER A 134 -10.05 4.40 11.90
N LYS A 135 -9.60 4.40 10.65
CA LYS A 135 -8.54 3.48 10.20
C LYS A 135 -7.38 4.20 9.53
N PHE A 136 -7.46 4.45 8.24
CA PHE A 136 -6.36 4.99 7.46
C PHE A 136 -6.16 6.48 7.73
N ILE A 137 -4.91 6.94 7.75
CA ILE A 137 -4.52 8.33 7.93
C ILE A 137 -3.72 8.75 6.71
N ALA A 138 -4.08 9.89 6.12
CA ALA A 138 -3.29 10.55 5.09
C ALA A 138 -2.96 11.99 5.51
N TRP A 139 -1.82 12.50 5.05
CA TRP A 139 -1.31 13.82 5.34
C TRP A 139 -1.07 14.62 4.07
N SER A 140 -1.47 15.90 4.07
CA SER A 140 -1.11 16.89 3.06
C SER A 140 -0.32 18.02 3.70
N PRO A 141 0.99 18.11 3.47
CA PRO A 141 1.81 19.19 3.96
C PRO A 141 1.42 20.54 3.34
N GLU A 142 1.02 20.54 2.05
CA GLU A 142 0.65 21.74 1.31
C GLU A 142 -0.61 22.42 1.85
N LYS A 143 -1.52 21.63 2.41
CA LYS A 143 -2.80 22.13 2.98
C LYS A 143 -2.86 22.08 4.49
N ASN A 144 -1.85 21.54 5.16
CA ASN A 144 -1.84 21.28 6.60
C ASN A 144 -3.06 20.47 7.06
N LEU A 145 -3.44 19.46 6.25
CA LEU A 145 -4.64 18.64 6.46
C LEU A 145 -4.31 17.19 6.76
N LEU A 146 -5.01 16.62 7.73
CA LEU A 146 -5.15 15.17 7.89
C LEU A 146 -6.48 14.71 7.29
N ALA A 147 -6.45 13.56 6.61
CA ALA A 147 -7.65 12.82 6.24
C ALA A 147 -7.67 11.48 6.99
N VAL A 148 -8.81 11.14 7.60
CA VAL A 148 -8.96 9.88 8.34
C VAL A 148 -10.20 9.15 7.85
N SER A 149 -10.03 7.91 7.35
CA SER A 149 -11.15 7.09 6.90
C SER A 149 -11.90 6.47 8.07
N ASN A 150 -13.22 6.56 8.07
CA ASN A 150 -14.10 6.03 9.11
C ASN A 150 -14.95 4.91 8.53
N TRP A 151 -14.56 3.68 8.80
CA TRP A 151 -15.07 2.46 8.18
C TRP A 151 -16.58 2.27 8.35
N VAL A 152 -17.10 2.45 9.55
CA VAL A 152 -18.53 2.17 9.86
C VAL A 152 -19.42 3.37 9.54
N SER A 153 -18.94 4.60 9.74
CA SER A 153 -19.72 5.80 9.41
C SER A 153 -19.73 6.15 7.92
N ASN A 154 -18.93 5.44 7.07
CA ASN A 154 -18.86 5.62 5.63
C ASN A 154 -18.54 7.06 5.23
N ASP A 155 -17.57 7.64 5.89
CA ASP A 155 -17.09 8.98 5.63
C ASP A 155 -15.57 9.09 5.84
N VAL A 156 -15.02 10.21 5.39
CA VAL A 156 -13.62 10.60 5.67
C VAL A 156 -13.65 11.93 6.39
N SER A 157 -13.03 12.00 7.55
CA SER A 157 -12.85 13.25 8.29
C SER A 157 -11.67 14.02 7.72
N LEU A 158 -11.88 15.25 7.27
CA LEU A 158 -10.83 16.23 7.01
C LEU A 158 -10.60 17.03 8.28
N ILE A 159 -9.35 17.07 8.74
CA ILE A 159 -8.96 17.64 10.03
C ILE A 159 -7.87 18.68 9.77
N ASP A 160 -8.05 19.89 10.27
CA ASP A 160 -6.98 20.87 10.36
C ASP A 160 -5.92 20.35 11.35
N TYR A 161 -4.70 20.16 10.87
CA TYR A 161 -3.68 19.48 11.66
C TYR A 161 -3.31 20.29 12.91
N ASP A 162 -3.11 21.60 12.79
CA ASP A 162 -2.60 22.42 13.90
C ASP A 162 -3.62 22.49 15.05
N SER A 163 -4.87 22.73 14.74
CA SER A 163 -5.94 22.80 15.75
C SER A 163 -6.50 21.44 16.17
N GLY A 164 -6.29 20.39 15.38
CA GLY A 164 -6.92 19.08 15.58
C GLY A 164 -8.44 19.08 15.38
N LYS A 165 -9.01 20.13 14.78
CA LYS A 165 -10.45 20.23 14.55
C LYS A 165 -10.89 19.57 13.25
N VAL A 166 -11.98 18.83 13.32
CA VAL A 166 -12.65 18.29 12.13
C VAL A 166 -13.31 19.45 11.38
N LEU A 167 -12.83 19.71 10.16
CA LEU A 167 -13.39 20.75 9.29
C LEU A 167 -14.69 20.27 8.63
N THR A 168 -14.67 19.03 8.15
CA THR A 168 -15.82 18.41 7.49
C THR A 168 -15.69 16.88 7.49
N LYS A 169 -16.78 16.20 7.15
CA LYS A 169 -16.80 14.77 6.87
C LYS A 169 -17.30 14.54 5.45
N LEU A 170 -16.44 14.02 4.58
CA LEU A 170 -16.75 13.67 3.20
C LEU A 170 -17.54 12.36 3.17
N LYS A 171 -18.75 12.38 2.63
CA LYS A 171 -19.55 11.17 2.43
C LYS A 171 -18.97 10.35 1.28
N THR A 172 -18.55 9.13 1.56
CA THR A 172 -17.94 8.20 0.60
C THR A 172 -18.84 7.01 0.33
N GLY A 173 -18.38 6.10 -0.51
CA GLY A 173 -18.91 4.75 -0.57
C GLY A 173 -18.72 4.01 0.77
N LYS A 174 -19.23 2.78 0.85
CA LYS A 174 -19.20 1.98 2.10
C LYS A 174 -17.78 1.54 2.45
N ALA A 175 -17.48 1.64 3.75
CA ALA A 175 -16.24 1.19 4.36
C ALA A 175 -14.98 1.81 3.72
N PRO A 176 -14.79 3.15 3.74
CA PRO A 176 -13.61 3.78 3.19
C PRO A 176 -12.33 3.30 3.89
N ARG A 177 -11.25 3.13 3.11
CA ARG A 177 -9.99 2.56 3.59
C ARG A 177 -8.78 3.39 3.17
N GLY A 178 -8.16 3.11 2.03
CA GLY A 178 -7.00 3.84 1.53
C GLY A 178 -7.34 5.27 1.16
N LEU A 179 -6.44 6.19 1.46
CA LEU A 179 -6.55 7.62 1.21
C LEU A 179 -5.23 8.13 0.62
N TYR A 180 -5.31 9.07 -0.31
CA TYR A 180 -4.13 9.75 -0.83
C TYR A 180 -4.45 11.17 -1.28
N PHE A 181 -3.72 12.16 -0.77
CA PHE A 181 -3.78 13.54 -1.27
C PHE A 181 -2.93 13.69 -2.53
N TYR A 182 -3.49 14.30 -3.57
CA TYR A 182 -2.78 14.57 -4.82
C TYR A 182 -3.10 15.96 -5.34
N ASN A 183 -2.46 16.36 -6.44
CA ASN A 183 -2.61 17.69 -7.02
C ASN A 183 -2.34 18.81 -5.99
N GLY A 184 -1.17 18.74 -5.28
CA GLY A 184 -0.80 19.72 -4.25
C GLY A 184 -1.80 19.78 -3.08
N GLY A 185 -2.41 18.64 -2.71
CA GLY A 185 -3.39 18.55 -1.65
C GLY A 185 -4.80 19.06 -2.03
N ASN A 186 -5.02 19.54 -3.26
CA ASN A 186 -6.33 20.01 -3.71
C ASN A 186 -7.34 18.90 -3.92
N ASN A 187 -6.85 17.65 -4.07
CA ASN A 187 -7.69 16.49 -4.26
C ASN A 187 -7.34 15.39 -3.26
N LEU A 188 -8.35 14.66 -2.81
CA LEU A 188 -8.23 13.48 -1.97
C LEU A 188 -8.85 12.28 -2.69
N LEU A 189 -8.01 11.28 -3.00
CA LEU A 189 -8.46 9.96 -3.44
C LEU A 189 -8.95 9.16 -2.23
N THR A 190 -10.08 8.49 -2.36
CA THR A 190 -10.65 7.59 -1.35
C THR A 190 -11.01 6.25 -1.97
N LEU A 191 -10.67 5.17 -1.27
CA LEU A 191 -10.94 3.79 -1.66
C LEU A 191 -12.03 3.22 -0.77
N SER A 192 -13.16 2.82 -1.33
CA SER A 192 -14.29 2.28 -0.58
C SER A 192 -14.37 0.75 -0.71
N TYR A 193 -14.01 0.06 0.38
CA TYR A 193 -13.81 -1.39 0.43
C TYR A 193 -15.06 -2.21 0.14
N GLU A 194 -16.23 -1.89 0.75
CA GLU A 194 -17.46 -2.66 0.57
C GLU A 194 -18.28 -2.23 -0.62
N SER A 195 -18.07 -1.03 -1.13
CA SER A 195 -18.85 -0.54 -2.27
C SER A 195 -18.08 -0.57 -3.59
N GLY A 196 -16.79 -0.87 -3.58
CA GLY A 196 -15.95 -0.88 -4.79
C GLY A 196 -15.90 0.46 -5.51
N LEU A 197 -15.94 1.57 -4.76
CA LEU A 197 -15.83 2.92 -5.29
C LEU A 197 -14.42 3.46 -5.09
N LEU A 198 -13.85 3.98 -6.17
CA LEU A 198 -12.77 4.94 -6.16
C LEU A 198 -13.38 6.31 -6.32
N GLU A 199 -13.12 7.23 -5.42
CA GLU A 199 -13.70 8.57 -5.47
C GLU A 199 -12.61 9.61 -5.26
N SER A 200 -12.72 10.74 -5.93
CA SER A 200 -11.88 11.90 -5.72
C SER A 200 -12.72 13.07 -5.23
N PHE A 201 -12.27 13.71 -4.16
CA PHE A 201 -12.92 14.88 -3.57
C PHE A 201 -12.00 16.10 -3.68
N ASN A 202 -12.55 17.25 -4.04
CA ASN A 202 -11.86 18.52 -3.90
C ASN A 202 -11.83 18.93 -2.42
N THR A 203 -10.66 19.26 -1.89
CA THR A 203 -10.44 19.50 -0.45
C THR A 203 -10.87 20.90 0.02
N GLU A 204 -11.16 21.82 -0.91
CA GLU A 204 -11.65 23.18 -0.59
C GLU A 204 -13.17 23.26 -0.65
N THR A 205 -13.75 22.70 -1.72
CA THR A 205 -15.21 22.72 -1.92
C THR A 205 -15.92 21.54 -1.25
N TYR A 206 -15.15 20.51 -0.83
CA TYR A 206 -15.63 19.26 -0.23
C TYR A 206 -16.54 18.44 -1.13
N LYS A 207 -16.54 18.73 -2.44
CA LYS A 207 -17.36 18.04 -3.43
C LYS A 207 -16.61 16.89 -4.08
N ARG A 208 -17.31 15.80 -4.37
CA ARG A 208 -16.79 14.72 -5.20
C ARG A 208 -16.64 15.23 -6.64
N VAL A 209 -15.44 15.07 -7.20
CA VAL A 209 -15.10 15.52 -8.56
C VAL A 209 -14.97 14.38 -9.56
N ASN A 210 -14.57 13.18 -9.11
CA ASN A 210 -14.47 12.00 -9.94
C ASN A 210 -14.91 10.75 -9.17
N SER A 211 -15.33 9.71 -9.91
CA SER A 211 -15.59 8.40 -9.34
C SER A 211 -15.50 7.28 -10.37
N ILE A 212 -14.98 6.11 -9.96
CA ILE A 212 -15.03 4.85 -10.70
C ILE A 212 -15.71 3.82 -9.81
N LYS A 213 -16.64 3.07 -10.38
CA LYS A 213 -17.31 1.95 -9.71
C LYS A 213 -16.85 0.64 -10.33
N ILE A 214 -16.26 -0.25 -9.51
CA ILE A 214 -16.03 -1.65 -9.85
C ILE A 214 -16.92 -2.46 -8.92
N SER A 215 -17.96 -3.08 -9.46
CA SER A 215 -18.92 -3.86 -8.64
C SER A 215 -18.18 -4.92 -7.83
N GLU A 216 -18.53 -5.07 -6.55
CA GLU A 216 -17.97 -6.05 -5.60
C GLU A 216 -16.47 -5.90 -5.27
N ALA A 217 -15.74 -5.02 -5.95
CA ALA A 217 -14.33 -4.78 -5.60
C ALA A 217 -14.17 -4.36 -4.14
N SER A 218 -13.10 -4.86 -3.50
CA SER A 218 -12.76 -4.55 -2.11
C SER A 218 -11.42 -3.81 -2.06
N MET A 219 -11.48 -2.53 -2.40
CA MET A 219 -10.30 -1.68 -2.53
C MET A 219 -9.69 -1.36 -1.19
N ARG A 220 -8.35 -1.59 -1.06
CA ARG A 220 -7.71 -1.66 0.24
C ARG A 220 -6.62 -0.62 0.48
N HIS A 221 -5.62 -0.59 -0.37
CA HIS A 221 -4.42 0.22 -0.18
C HIS A 221 -4.04 0.92 -1.48
N VAL A 222 -3.32 2.03 -1.36
CA VAL A 222 -2.83 2.83 -2.49
C VAL A 222 -1.34 3.11 -2.30
N SER A 223 -0.58 3.01 -3.37
CA SER A 223 0.80 3.48 -3.49
C SER A 223 0.92 4.32 -4.76
N VAL A 224 1.70 5.39 -4.75
CA VAL A 224 1.74 6.37 -5.83
C VAL A 224 3.17 6.62 -6.27
N GLU A 225 3.40 6.67 -7.58
CA GLU A 225 4.69 6.96 -8.18
C GLU A 225 5.20 8.37 -7.82
N SER A 226 6.50 8.59 -8.01
CA SER A 226 7.17 9.86 -7.71
C SER A 226 6.62 11.05 -8.52
N ASP A 227 6.05 10.79 -9.70
CA ASP A 227 5.36 11.77 -10.54
C ASP A 227 4.05 12.30 -9.93
N ARG A 228 3.54 11.62 -8.88
CA ARG A 228 2.27 11.90 -8.20
C ARG A 228 1.04 11.84 -9.11
N ASN A 229 1.15 11.20 -10.27
CA ASN A 229 0.05 11.03 -11.22
C ASN A 229 -0.39 9.57 -11.41
N THR A 230 0.51 8.61 -11.19
CA THR A 230 0.24 7.19 -11.32
C THR A 230 0.06 6.55 -9.96
N ALA A 231 -1.08 5.92 -9.72
CA ALA A 231 -1.41 5.22 -8.48
C ALA A 231 -1.66 3.72 -8.71
N TYR A 232 -1.23 2.91 -7.76
CA TYR A 232 -1.54 1.47 -7.70
C TYR A 232 -2.52 1.23 -6.57
N ILE A 233 -3.52 0.35 -6.80
CA ILE A 233 -4.62 0.12 -5.86
C ILE A 233 -4.83 -1.39 -5.71
N SER A 234 -4.71 -1.90 -4.49
CA SER A 234 -4.99 -3.31 -4.19
C SER A 234 -6.48 -3.57 -4.03
N ASP A 235 -6.97 -4.66 -4.64
CA ASP A 235 -8.34 -5.14 -4.55
C ASP A 235 -8.37 -6.57 -4.02
N MET A 236 -8.87 -6.74 -2.81
CA MET A 236 -8.93 -8.04 -2.13
C MET A 236 -9.99 -8.98 -2.67
N TYR A 237 -11.04 -8.48 -3.32
CA TYR A 237 -12.10 -9.32 -3.86
C TYR A 237 -11.67 -9.98 -5.17
N TYR A 238 -11.27 -9.17 -6.17
CA TYR A 238 -10.83 -9.67 -7.47
C TYR A 238 -9.38 -10.16 -7.49
N THR A 239 -8.65 -10.09 -6.36
CA THR A 239 -7.24 -10.50 -6.29
C THR A 239 -6.39 -9.78 -7.34
N LYS A 240 -6.49 -8.45 -7.36
CA LYS A 240 -5.81 -7.60 -8.35
C LYS A 240 -5.12 -6.40 -7.71
N VAL A 241 -4.16 -5.87 -8.46
CA VAL A 241 -3.69 -4.49 -8.32
C VAL A 241 -4.04 -3.77 -9.61
N TYR A 242 -4.71 -2.63 -9.49
CA TYR A 242 -5.01 -1.74 -10.61
C TYR A 242 -3.98 -0.63 -10.71
N LYS A 243 -3.64 -0.24 -11.94
CA LYS A 243 -2.89 0.98 -12.26
C LYS A 243 -3.88 2.07 -12.63
N LEU A 244 -3.86 3.20 -11.92
CA LEU A 244 -4.79 4.33 -12.09
C LEU A 244 -3.99 5.57 -12.50
N ASP A 245 -4.35 6.21 -13.59
CA ASP A 245 -3.94 7.56 -13.93
C ASP A 245 -4.84 8.57 -13.18
N LEU A 246 -4.24 9.34 -12.27
CA LEU A 246 -4.95 10.30 -11.42
C LEU A 246 -5.40 11.55 -12.19
N GLY A 247 -4.69 11.93 -13.27
CA GLY A 247 -5.03 13.07 -14.08
C GLY A 247 -6.31 12.86 -14.89
N SER A 248 -6.40 11.75 -15.61
CA SER A 248 -7.61 11.35 -16.35
C SER A 248 -8.62 10.60 -15.51
N PHE A 249 -8.24 10.17 -14.32
CA PHE A 249 -9.01 9.33 -13.40
C PHE A 249 -9.51 8.05 -14.07
N LYS A 250 -8.60 7.32 -14.74
CA LYS A 250 -8.89 6.08 -15.46
C LYS A 250 -7.95 4.96 -15.03
N ILE A 251 -8.50 3.75 -14.90
CA ILE A 251 -7.70 2.54 -14.76
C ILE A 251 -7.09 2.22 -16.13
N THR A 252 -5.76 2.17 -16.17
CA THR A 252 -4.99 1.96 -17.40
C THR A 252 -4.48 0.54 -17.56
N ASP A 253 -4.29 -0.18 -16.43
CA ASP A 253 -3.80 -1.55 -16.44
C ASP A 253 -4.15 -2.28 -15.14
N SER A 254 -3.88 -3.60 -15.06
CA SER A 254 -4.04 -4.38 -13.83
C SER A 254 -3.17 -5.64 -13.84
N PHE A 255 -2.72 -6.04 -12.64
CA PHE A 255 -2.01 -7.29 -12.38
C PHE A 255 -2.88 -8.23 -11.53
N SER A 256 -2.94 -9.52 -11.89
CA SER A 256 -3.61 -10.55 -11.09
C SER A 256 -2.63 -11.10 -10.04
N THR A 257 -2.98 -10.94 -8.75
CA THR A 257 -2.13 -11.30 -7.62
C THR A 257 -2.46 -12.69 -7.08
N TYR A 258 -1.64 -13.17 -6.13
CA TYR A 258 -2.07 -14.20 -5.20
C TYR A 258 -3.22 -13.69 -4.31
N HIS A 259 -3.93 -14.59 -3.63
CA HIS A 259 -5.17 -14.29 -2.90
C HIS A 259 -5.08 -13.12 -1.91
N LYS A 260 -6.05 -12.21 -1.97
CA LYS A 260 -6.28 -11.12 -1.00
C LYS A 260 -5.09 -10.16 -0.86
N PRO A 261 -4.68 -9.45 -1.94
CA PRO A 261 -3.66 -8.41 -1.83
C PRO A 261 -4.09 -7.35 -0.81
N ASN A 262 -3.17 -6.97 0.07
CA ASN A 262 -3.47 -6.09 1.19
C ASN A 262 -2.69 -4.78 1.11
N THR A 263 -1.53 -4.69 1.76
CA THR A 263 -0.65 -3.53 1.66
C THR A 263 0.22 -3.65 0.42
N ILE A 264 0.38 -2.56 -0.29
CA ILE A 264 1.25 -2.43 -1.45
C ILE A 264 2.17 -1.24 -1.23
N GLU A 265 3.42 -1.35 -1.69
CA GLU A 265 4.41 -0.28 -1.56
C GLU A 265 5.38 -0.29 -2.72
N LEU A 266 5.62 0.87 -3.31
CA LEU A 266 6.61 1.06 -4.37
C LEU A 266 8.02 1.10 -3.76
N TYR A 267 8.90 0.25 -4.30
CA TYR A 267 10.33 0.33 -4.04
C TYR A 267 10.95 1.54 -4.77
N ASN A 268 10.57 1.68 -6.01
CA ASN A 268 10.76 2.80 -6.91
C ASN A 268 9.57 2.80 -7.90
N ASP A 269 9.56 3.71 -8.87
CA ASP A 269 8.44 3.77 -9.82
C ASP A 269 8.31 2.52 -10.70
N ASP A 270 9.36 1.69 -10.77
CA ASP A 270 9.42 0.47 -11.59
C ASP A 270 9.06 -0.83 -10.87
N ILE A 271 9.02 -0.84 -9.54
CA ILE A 271 8.87 -2.06 -8.75
C ILE A 271 7.88 -1.86 -7.61
N LEU A 272 6.85 -2.71 -7.55
CA LEU A 272 5.84 -2.72 -6.52
C LEU A 272 5.88 -4.02 -5.71
N PHE A 273 5.90 -3.90 -4.39
CA PHE A 273 5.77 -4.99 -3.44
C PHE A 273 4.31 -5.11 -2.98
N ILE A 274 3.80 -6.34 -2.88
CA ILE A 274 2.40 -6.64 -2.60
C ILE A 274 2.32 -7.73 -1.52
N SER A 275 1.78 -7.43 -0.35
CA SER A 275 1.45 -8.45 0.64
C SER A 275 0.12 -9.12 0.28
N CYS A 276 0.11 -10.44 0.14
CA CYS A 276 -1.06 -11.24 -0.20
C CYS A 276 -1.41 -12.17 0.98
N ARG A 277 -2.59 -11.98 1.57
CA ARG A 277 -2.98 -12.68 2.81
C ARG A 277 -3.18 -14.19 2.67
N GLY A 278 -3.40 -14.67 1.44
CA GLY A 278 -3.89 -16.02 1.21
C GLY A 278 -5.42 -16.12 1.29
N PRO A 279 -6.01 -17.31 1.06
CA PRO A 279 -7.45 -17.50 1.12
C PRO A 279 -7.98 -17.28 2.54
N ASN A 280 -9.21 -16.82 2.66
CA ASN A 280 -9.87 -16.74 3.97
C ASN A 280 -10.13 -18.12 4.55
N ASN A 281 -10.20 -18.22 5.89
CA ASN A 281 -10.77 -19.39 6.52
C ASN A 281 -12.25 -19.52 6.10
N PRO A 282 -12.70 -20.69 5.64
CA PRO A 282 -14.04 -20.84 5.10
C PRO A 282 -15.15 -20.70 6.16
N VAL A 283 -14.84 -20.90 7.44
CA VAL A 283 -15.80 -20.77 8.55
C VAL A 283 -15.87 -19.32 9.04
N ASP A 284 -14.72 -18.65 9.15
CA ASP A 284 -14.61 -17.32 9.70
C ASP A 284 -13.30 -16.66 9.21
N TYR A 285 -13.42 -15.57 8.46
CA TYR A 285 -12.28 -14.84 7.90
C TYR A 285 -11.32 -14.25 8.96
N THR A 286 -11.75 -14.12 10.20
CA THR A 286 -10.93 -13.65 11.32
C THR A 286 -10.04 -14.74 11.89
N ARG A 287 -10.30 -16.00 11.56
CA ARG A 287 -9.49 -17.14 11.97
C ARG A 287 -8.30 -17.34 11.05
N ARG A 288 -7.37 -18.17 11.52
CA ARG A 288 -6.21 -18.58 10.76
C ARG A 288 -6.61 -19.12 9.38
N SER A 289 -5.96 -18.62 8.33
CA SER A 289 -6.13 -19.11 6.96
C SER A 289 -5.69 -20.58 6.84
N PRO A 290 -6.35 -21.41 6.00
CA PRO A 290 -5.90 -22.77 5.74
C PRO A 290 -4.57 -22.86 4.97
N LYS A 291 -4.17 -21.76 4.31
CA LYS A 291 -2.90 -21.65 3.60
C LYS A 291 -2.22 -20.35 3.98
N ASP A 292 -0.91 -20.39 4.06
CA ASP A 292 -0.10 -19.20 4.27
C ASP A 292 -0.15 -18.27 3.06
N GLY A 293 0.16 -17.02 3.30
CA GLY A 293 0.17 -15.99 2.28
C GLY A 293 1.56 -15.81 1.66
N LYS A 294 1.68 -14.76 0.83
CA LYS A 294 2.89 -14.49 0.07
C LYS A 294 3.13 -12.98 0.00
N VAL A 295 4.37 -12.60 -0.31
CA VAL A 295 4.69 -11.28 -0.82
C VAL A 295 5.09 -11.44 -2.28
N GLN A 296 4.45 -10.70 -3.18
CA GLN A 296 4.76 -10.67 -4.60
C GLN A 296 5.45 -9.35 -4.95
N ILE A 297 6.41 -9.41 -5.84
CA ILE A 297 7.16 -8.27 -6.35
C ILE A 297 6.94 -8.22 -7.85
N ILE A 298 6.42 -7.11 -8.36
CA ILE A 298 6.09 -6.95 -9.78
C ILE A 298 6.85 -5.80 -10.42
N ASP A 299 7.06 -5.91 -11.72
CA ASP A 299 7.44 -4.80 -12.58
C ASP A 299 6.20 -3.97 -12.92
N THR A 300 6.23 -2.68 -12.62
CA THR A 300 5.10 -1.77 -12.83
C THR A 300 4.96 -1.29 -14.27
N ASN A 301 6.02 -1.42 -15.10
CA ASN A 301 5.96 -1.04 -16.50
C ASN A 301 5.30 -2.14 -17.36
N THR A 302 5.60 -3.38 -17.03
CA THR A 302 5.07 -4.56 -17.75
C THR A 302 3.89 -5.23 -17.04
N MET A 303 3.62 -4.84 -15.79
CA MET A 303 2.64 -5.47 -14.91
C MET A 303 2.83 -6.99 -14.82
N THR A 304 4.09 -7.42 -14.66
CA THR A 304 4.48 -8.85 -14.58
C THR A 304 5.16 -9.19 -13.26
N LEU A 305 5.03 -10.45 -12.84
CA LEU A 305 5.68 -10.96 -11.63
C LEU A 305 7.19 -11.07 -11.82
N LEU A 306 7.96 -10.47 -10.94
CA LEU A 306 9.43 -10.60 -10.86
C LEU A 306 9.85 -11.66 -9.84
N LEU A 307 9.26 -11.64 -8.64
CA LEU A 307 9.67 -12.51 -7.55
C LEU A 307 8.49 -12.75 -6.59
N GLU A 308 8.53 -13.91 -5.91
CA GLU A 308 7.56 -14.28 -4.89
C GLU A 308 8.27 -14.78 -3.63
N ILE A 309 7.86 -14.29 -2.47
CA ILE A 309 8.37 -14.68 -1.15
C ILE A 309 7.26 -15.42 -0.42
N GLN A 310 7.54 -16.61 0.11
CA GLN A 310 6.62 -17.31 0.98
C GLN A 310 6.54 -16.60 2.34
N GLY A 311 5.37 -16.11 2.71
CA GLY A 311 5.09 -15.55 4.04
C GLY A 311 4.53 -16.59 4.99
N GLY A 312 4.18 -16.13 6.20
CA GLY A 312 3.38 -16.90 7.16
C GLY A 312 1.88 -16.69 6.96
N ASN A 313 1.12 -16.78 8.06
CA ASN A 313 -0.33 -16.71 7.99
C ASN A 313 -0.83 -15.26 7.91
N GLN A 314 -1.43 -14.93 6.81
CA GLN A 314 -2.00 -13.63 6.47
C GLN A 314 -0.96 -12.48 6.47
N PRO A 315 0.05 -12.44 5.57
CA PRO A 315 0.86 -11.25 5.36
C PRO A 315 -0.04 -10.03 5.14
N THR A 316 0.09 -8.99 5.99
CA THR A 316 -0.86 -7.88 6.01
C THR A 316 -0.16 -6.53 5.88
N GLY A 317 0.57 -6.08 6.90
CA GLY A 317 1.42 -4.90 6.82
C GLY A 317 2.69 -5.21 6.04
N LEU A 318 3.15 -4.27 5.25
CA LEU A 318 4.38 -4.34 4.47
C LEU A 318 5.00 -2.96 4.39
N ALA A 319 6.31 -2.86 4.55
CA ALA A 319 7.05 -1.62 4.36
C ALA A 319 8.47 -1.87 3.88
N ILE A 320 8.98 -0.88 3.14
CA ILE A 320 10.36 -0.79 2.67
C ILE A 320 11.08 0.29 3.50
N SER A 321 12.33 0.05 3.92
CA SER A 321 13.10 1.04 4.66
C SER A 321 13.37 2.30 3.84
N PRO A 322 13.56 3.48 4.47
CA PRO A 322 13.83 4.73 3.75
C PRO A 322 15.05 4.68 2.83
N ASP A 323 16.08 3.92 3.21
CA ASP A 323 17.29 3.68 2.40
C ASP A 323 17.11 2.58 1.34
N ARG A 324 15.91 1.97 1.28
CA ARG A 324 15.53 0.89 0.34
C ARG A 324 16.35 -0.39 0.45
N THR A 325 17.03 -0.61 1.56
CA THR A 325 17.85 -1.82 1.78
C THR A 325 17.10 -2.94 2.47
N LEU A 326 15.97 -2.64 3.12
CA LEU A 326 15.19 -3.60 3.89
C LEU A 326 13.74 -3.65 3.47
N LEU A 327 13.18 -4.88 3.47
CA LEU A 327 11.76 -5.18 3.41
C LEU A 327 11.34 -5.76 4.75
N CYS A 328 10.24 -5.28 5.31
CA CYS A 328 9.57 -5.90 6.45
C CYS A 328 8.08 -6.13 6.14
N PHE A 329 7.57 -7.30 6.50
CA PHE A 329 6.13 -7.55 6.47
C PHE A 329 5.66 -8.29 7.71
N SER A 330 4.39 -8.08 8.08
CA SER A 330 3.77 -8.74 9.22
C SER A 330 2.97 -9.97 8.79
N ASN A 331 3.03 -11.05 9.56
CA ASN A 331 2.13 -12.19 9.48
C ASN A 331 1.06 -12.05 10.57
N PHE A 332 -0.10 -11.57 10.18
CA PHE A 332 -1.16 -11.07 11.05
C PHE A 332 -1.65 -12.09 12.08
N GLN A 333 -1.86 -13.34 11.65
CA GLN A 333 -2.34 -14.40 12.54
C GLN A 333 -1.22 -15.12 13.32
N ASP A 334 0.03 -14.92 12.90
CA ASP A 334 1.20 -15.53 13.55
C ASP A 334 1.82 -14.62 14.62
N ALA A 335 1.34 -13.37 14.76
CA ALA A 335 1.90 -12.38 15.68
C ALA A 335 3.43 -12.24 15.52
N ASN A 336 3.89 -12.09 14.30
CA ASN A 336 5.30 -11.89 14.01
C ASN A 336 5.51 -11.03 12.76
N ILE A 337 6.74 -10.58 12.59
CA ILE A 337 7.24 -9.93 11.39
C ILE A 337 8.36 -10.73 10.76
N GLU A 338 8.56 -10.58 9.46
CA GLU A 338 9.71 -11.09 8.72
C GLU A 338 10.48 -9.94 8.11
N LEU A 339 11.81 -9.96 8.28
CA LEU A 339 12.73 -8.94 7.78
C LEU A 339 13.64 -9.57 6.71
N TYR A 340 13.81 -8.84 5.61
CA TYR A 340 14.65 -9.24 4.46
C TYR A 340 15.56 -8.08 4.06
N SER A 341 16.75 -8.38 3.55
CA SER A 341 17.55 -7.41 2.78
C SER A 341 17.06 -7.39 1.33
N ILE A 342 17.15 -6.22 0.71
CA ILE A 342 16.85 -5.99 -0.70
C ILE A 342 18.16 -5.64 -1.42
N GLU A 343 18.42 -6.28 -2.55
CA GLU A 343 19.46 -5.89 -3.49
C GLU A 343 18.81 -5.64 -4.86
N TYR A 344 19.15 -4.51 -5.46
CA TYR A 344 18.64 -4.10 -6.78
C TYR A 344 19.81 -3.72 -7.69
N LYS A 345 19.90 -4.36 -8.87
CA LYS A 345 20.97 -4.16 -9.88
C LYS A 345 20.37 -3.79 -11.22
#